data_14c2ac2d8b5467bb94f4f81b6755e83d
#
_entry.id   14c2ac2d8b5467bb94f4f81b6755e83d
#
_cell.length_a   1.000
_cell.length_b   1.000
_cell.length_c   1.000
_cell.angle_alpha   90.00
_cell.angle_beta   90.00
_cell.angle_gamma   90.00
#
_symmetry.space_group_name_H-M   'P 1'
#
loop_
_entity.id
_entity.type
_entity.pdbx_description
1 polymer ?
#
loop_
_entity_poly.entity_id
_entity_poly.type
_entity_poly.pdbx_seq_one_letter_code
_entity_poly.pdbx_strand_id
1 'polypeptide(L)'
;MSERLTFNKTVKNIVNKIQNSGAEAALYMIHAYVEPHENTNPQMIKDIKKMYIDAGNENNALVIPVGIAFENSYSENPDIKLHKHYDGSHPNLLGTYLAACVVFASITQISPKKVEYSYFNKINNEDKAYLQKIAHETVENFYDINL
;
A
#
# COMPACT_ATOMS: atom_id res chain seq x y z
N MET A 1 4.77 -23.50 13.82
CA MET A 1 3.62 -22.55 13.88
C MET A 1 3.64 -21.81 12.57
N SER A 2 2.55 -21.74 11.80
CA SER A 2 2.62 -21.07 10.49
C SER A 2 2.85 -19.57 10.68
N GLU A 3 3.61 -18.92 9.77
CA GLU A 3 3.88 -17.47 9.79
C GLU A 3 2.59 -16.65 9.86
N ARG A 4 1.55 -17.10 9.19
CA ARG A 4 0.21 -16.48 9.20
C ARG A 4 -0.41 -16.44 10.61
N LEU A 5 -0.29 -17.51 11.41
CA LEU A 5 -0.81 -17.53 12.77
C LEU A 5 -0.04 -16.57 13.67
N THR A 6 1.27 -16.44 13.46
CA THR A 6 2.11 -15.48 14.18
C THR A 6 1.72 -14.04 13.82
N PHE A 7 1.49 -13.75 12.53
CA PHE A 7 1.04 -12.44 12.06
C PHE A 7 -0.29 -12.04 12.72
N ASN A 8 -1.33 -12.87 12.61
CA ASN A 8 -2.65 -12.57 13.16
C ASN A 8 -2.61 -12.31 14.67
N LYS A 9 -1.88 -13.14 15.42
CA LYS A 9 -1.71 -12.95 16.87
C LYS A 9 -1.03 -11.63 17.20
N THR A 10 0.03 -11.28 16.46
CA THR A 10 0.79 -10.05 16.66
C THR A 10 -0.06 -8.83 16.32
N VAL A 11 -0.75 -8.84 15.18
CA VAL A 11 -1.67 -7.76 14.77
C VAL A 11 -2.73 -7.53 15.83
N LYS A 12 -3.41 -8.59 16.28
CA LYS A 12 -4.43 -8.49 17.33
C LYS A 12 -3.90 -7.83 18.60
N ASN A 13 -2.72 -8.22 19.05
CA ASN A 13 -2.13 -7.64 20.26
C ASN A 13 -1.78 -6.16 20.09
N ILE A 14 -1.24 -5.76 18.93
CA ILE A 14 -0.89 -4.37 18.64
C ILE A 14 -2.15 -3.51 18.48
N VAL A 15 -3.12 -3.97 17.70
CA VAL A 15 -4.38 -3.26 17.48
C VAL A 15 -5.11 -3.03 18.80
N ASN A 16 -5.21 -4.04 19.64
CA ASN A 16 -5.84 -3.89 20.97
C ASN A 16 -5.13 -2.82 21.81
N LYS A 17 -3.81 -2.73 21.79
CA LYS A 17 -3.07 -1.69 22.53
C LYS A 17 -3.37 -0.29 22.00
N ILE A 18 -3.43 -0.15 20.66
CA ILE A 18 -3.75 1.13 20.01
C ILE A 18 -5.17 1.57 20.39
N GLN A 19 -6.14 0.67 20.21
CA GLN A 19 -7.55 0.96 20.51
C GLN A 19 -7.79 1.24 21.99
N ASN A 20 -7.12 0.53 22.89
CA ASN A 20 -7.20 0.79 24.33
C ASN A 20 -6.61 2.17 24.74
N SER A 21 -5.78 2.77 23.90
CA SER A 21 -5.28 4.14 24.10
C SER A 21 -6.23 5.21 23.54
N GLY A 22 -7.36 4.82 22.95
CA GLY A 22 -8.32 5.73 22.33
C GLY A 22 -7.96 6.13 20.90
N ALA A 23 -6.98 5.48 20.27
CA ALA A 23 -6.59 5.71 18.88
C ALA A 23 -7.19 4.66 17.94
N GLU A 24 -7.33 5.00 16.66
CA GLU A 24 -7.70 4.06 15.60
C GLU A 24 -6.46 3.37 15.04
N ALA A 25 -6.59 2.07 14.73
CA ALA A 25 -5.51 1.30 14.15
C ALA A 25 -5.63 1.22 12.63
N ALA A 26 -4.50 1.36 11.94
CA ALA A 26 -4.40 1.17 10.50
C ALA A 26 -3.30 0.16 10.17
N LEU A 27 -3.61 -0.77 9.27
CA LEU A 27 -2.69 -1.77 8.75
C LEU A 27 -2.17 -1.31 7.39
N TYR A 28 -0.92 -0.95 7.31
CA TYR A 28 -0.25 -0.63 6.04
C TYR A 28 0.04 -1.93 5.29
N MET A 29 -0.75 -2.22 4.24
CA MET A 29 -0.54 -3.41 3.41
C MET A 29 0.72 -3.25 2.58
N ILE A 30 1.73 -4.07 2.87
CA ILE A 30 3.00 -4.06 2.12
C ILE A 30 2.80 -4.51 0.67
N HIS A 31 3.72 -4.11 -0.21
CA HIS A 31 3.77 -4.56 -1.60
C HIS A 31 4.50 -5.91 -1.72
N ALA A 32 4.26 -6.62 -2.82
CA ALA A 32 5.00 -7.83 -3.17
C ALA A 32 6.43 -7.49 -3.60
N TYR A 33 7.33 -8.46 -3.50
CA TYR A 33 8.68 -8.36 -4.05
C TYR A 33 8.67 -8.50 -5.57
N VAL A 34 9.65 -7.87 -6.21
CA VAL A 34 9.92 -7.99 -7.65
C VAL A 34 11.36 -8.44 -7.87
N GLU A 35 11.68 -8.87 -9.08
CA GLU A 35 13.08 -9.16 -9.43
C GLU A 35 13.99 -7.95 -9.13
N PRO A 36 15.19 -8.15 -8.57
CA PRO A 36 15.91 -9.43 -8.41
C PRO A 36 15.75 -10.10 -7.03
N HIS A 37 14.69 -9.83 -6.26
CA HIS A 37 14.53 -10.43 -4.93
C HIS A 37 14.30 -11.94 -5.04
N GLU A 38 15.07 -12.74 -4.27
CA GLU A 38 15.06 -14.21 -4.33
C GLU A 38 13.71 -14.87 -4.04
N ASN A 39 12.87 -14.20 -3.22
CA ASN A 39 11.53 -14.66 -2.86
C ASN A 39 10.44 -14.09 -3.75
N THR A 40 10.76 -13.55 -4.93
CA THR A 40 9.77 -13.07 -5.90
C THR A 40 8.81 -14.19 -6.29
N ASN A 41 7.51 -13.93 -6.15
CA ASN A 41 6.48 -14.93 -6.37
C ASN A 41 5.19 -14.25 -6.88
N PRO A 42 4.66 -14.67 -8.05
CA PRO A 42 3.42 -14.11 -8.61
C PRO A 42 2.18 -14.26 -7.72
N GLN A 43 2.20 -15.21 -6.79
CA GLN A 43 1.10 -15.42 -5.83
C GLN A 43 1.18 -14.50 -4.62
N MET A 44 2.35 -13.87 -4.35
CA MET A 44 2.64 -13.12 -3.13
C MET A 44 1.61 -12.02 -2.86
N ILE A 45 1.26 -11.21 -3.86
CA ILE A 45 0.30 -10.10 -3.65
C ILE A 45 -1.09 -10.62 -3.26
N LYS A 46 -1.52 -11.77 -3.77
CA LYS A 46 -2.81 -12.36 -3.40
C LYS A 46 -2.82 -12.84 -1.94
N ASP A 47 -1.72 -13.41 -1.51
CA ASP A 47 -1.53 -13.87 -0.13
C ASP A 47 -1.46 -12.69 0.84
N ILE A 48 -0.70 -11.65 0.50
CA ILE A 48 -0.62 -10.38 1.24
C ILE A 48 -2.01 -9.75 1.37
N LYS A 49 -2.70 -9.56 0.24
CA LYS A 49 -4.05 -8.99 0.21
C LYS A 49 -4.99 -9.73 1.15
N LYS A 50 -5.04 -11.07 1.02
CA LYS A 50 -5.91 -11.88 1.88
C LYS A 50 -5.54 -11.76 3.35
N MET A 51 -4.25 -11.82 3.68
CA MET A 51 -3.77 -11.76 5.06
C MET A 51 -4.11 -10.42 5.73
N TYR A 52 -3.91 -9.30 5.04
CA TYR A 52 -4.19 -7.96 5.58
C TYR A 52 -5.68 -7.66 5.70
N ILE A 53 -6.49 -8.08 4.71
CA ILE A 53 -7.94 -7.89 4.75
C ILE A 53 -8.55 -8.74 5.88
N ASP A 54 -8.17 -10.01 6.00
CA ASP A 54 -8.62 -10.87 7.11
C ASP A 54 -8.27 -10.24 8.46
N ALA A 55 -7.02 -9.79 8.64
CA ALA A 55 -6.56 -9.18 9.88
C ALA A 55 -7.27 -7.85 10.20
N GLY A 56 -7.51 -7.01 9.20
CA GLY A 56 -8.27 -5.76 9.36
C GLY A 56 -9.70 -6.02 9.82
N ASN A 57 -10.38 -6.94 9.14
CA ASN A 57 -11.76 -7.31 9.48
C ASN A 57 -11.88 -7.95 10.88
N GLU A 58 -10.96 -8.86 11.23
CA GLU A 58 -10.96 -9.54 12.53
C GLU A 58 -10.70 -8.58 13.71
N ASN A 59 -10.02 -7.46 13.47
CA ASN A 59 -9.58 -6.55 14.52
C ASN A 59 -10.19 -5.15 14.43
N ASN A 60 -11.14 -4.92 13.53
CA ASN A 60 -11.73 -3.60 13.28
C ASN A 60 -10.66 -2.51 13.07
N ALA A 61 -9.71 -2.80 12.17
CA ALA A 61 -8.61 -1.92 11.80
C ALA A 61 -8.71 -1.53 10.34
N LEU A 62 -8.41 -0.27 10.01
CA LEU A 62 -8.32 0.20 8.63
C LEU A 62 -7.21 -0.57 7.90
N VAL A 63 -7.43 -0.97 6.66
CA VAL A 63 -6.39 -1.58 5.82
C VAL A 63 -6.02 -0.64 4.68
N ILE A 64 -4.84 -0.07 4.70
CA ILE A 64 -4.35 0.85 3.67
C ILE A 64 -3.76 0.05 2.50
N PRO A 65 -4.34 0.08 1.28
CA PRO A 65 -4.07 -0.88 0.22
C PRO A 65 -2.83 -0.56 -0.64
N VAL A 66 -1.69 -0.24 -0.01
CA VAL A 66 -0.48 0.16 -0.74
C VAL A 66 0.01 -0.94 -1.68
N GLY A 67 0.05 -2.19 -1.21
CA GLY A 67 0.48 -3.32 -2.03
C GLY A 67 -0.39 -3.51 -3.28
N ILE A 68 -1.70 -3.26 -3.18
CA ILE A 68 -2.61 -3.31 -4.33
C ILE A 68 -2.31 -2.18 -5.31
N ALA A 69 -1.99 -0.97 -4.84
CA ALA A 69 -1.63 0.14 -5.71
C ALA A 69 -0.35 -0.13 -6.50
N PHE A 70 0.65 -0.79 -5.89
CA PHE A 70 1.85 -1.22 -6.62
C PHE A 70 1.50 -2.22 -7.73
N GLU A 71 0.67 -3.21 -7.44
CA GLU A 71 0.21 -4.20 -8.43
C GLU A 71 -0.57 -3.55 -9.57
N ASN A 72 -1.51 -2.65 -9.25
CA ASN A 72 -2.27 -1.91 -10.25
C ASN A 72 -1.35 -1.07 -11.15
N SER A 73 -0.36 -0.41 -10.55
CA SER A 73 0.62 0.37 -11.29
C SER A 73 1.45 -0.48 -12.26
N TYR A 74 1.95 -1.63 -11.82
CA TYR A 74 2.68 -2.55 -12.71
C TYR A 74 1.79 -3.19 -13.78
N SER A 75 0.52 -3.43 -13.47
CA SER A 75 -0.44 -3.96 -14.45
C SER A 75 -0.79 -2.95 -15.55
N GLU A 76 -0.88 -1.66 -15.22
CA GLU A 76 -1.17 -0.59 -16.18
C GLU A 76 0.07 -0.15 -16.95
N ASN A 77 1.22 -0.07 -16.27
CA ASN A 77 2.50 0.32 -16.86
C ASN A 77 3.62 -0.63 -16.40
N PRO A 78 3.87 -1.74 -17.15
CA PRO A 78 4.91 -2.71 -16.79
C PRO A 78 6.34 -2.16 -16.77
N ASP A 79 6.59 -1.04 -17.45
CA ASP A 79 7.92 -0.42 -17.54
C ASP A 79 8.24 0.48 -16.34
N ILE A 80 7.26 0.88 -15.55
CA ILE A 80 7.48 1.70 -14.37
C ILE A 80 8.35 0.97 -13.34
N LYS A 81 9.20 1.71 -12.65
CA LYS A 81 10.05 1.14 -11.59
C LYS A 81 9.66 1.76 -10.25
N LEU A 82 9.02 0.97 -9.38
CA LEU A 82 8.61 1.39 -8.05
C LEU A 82 9.52 0.87 -6.94
N HIS A 83 10.32 -0.16 -7.23
CA HIS A 83 11.29 -0.74 -6.31
C HIS A 83 12.71 -0.32 -6.64
N LYS A 84 13.59 -0.42 -5.65
CA LYS A 84 15.03 -0.28 -5.86
C LYS A 84 15.54 -1.46 -6.69
N HIS A 85 16.31 -1.15 -7.74
CA HIS A 85 16.77 -2.11 -8.72
C HIS A 85 17.71 -3.19 -8.18
N TYR A 86 18.35 -2.94 -7.02
CA TYR A 86 19.34 -3.81 -6.45
C TYR A 86 18.77 -4.87 -5.49
N ASP A 87 17.56 -4.68 -4.98
CA ASP A 87 16.98 -5.62 -4.02
C ASP A 87 15.55 -6.08 -4.33
N GLY A 88 14.80 -5.34 -5.14
CA GLY A 88 13.42 -5.70 -5.50
C GLY A 88 12.44 -5.73 -4.33
N SER A 89 12.83 -5.28 -3.14
CA SER A 89 12.00 -5.29 -1.95
C SER A 89 11.70 -3.90 -1.39
N HIS A 90 12.66 -2.98 -1.43
CA HIS A 90 12.45 -1.62 -0.93
C HIS A 90 11.89 -0.71 -2.03
N PRO A 91 10.95 0.17 -1.71
CA PRO A 91 10.46 1.15 -2.68
C PRO A 91 11.56 2.16 -3.04
N ASN A 92 11.56 2.60 -4.29
CA ASN A 92 12.33 3.76 -4.71
C ASN A 92 11.52 5.06 -4.46
N LEU A 93 11.94 6.19 -5.02
CA LEU A 93 11.24 7.46 -4.83
C LEU A 93 9.80 7.43 -5.37
N LEU A 94 9.59 6.85 -6.56
CA LEU A 94 8.25 6.77 -7.17
C LEU A 94 7.33 5.85 -6.36
N GLY A 95 7.84 4.69 -5.92
CA GLY A 95 7.09 3.78 -5.07
C GLY A 95 6.76 4.40 -3.71
N THR A 96 7.69 5.15 -3.11
CA THR A 96 7.43 5.88 -1.87
C THR A 96 6.35 6.95 -2.05
N TYR A 97 6.38 7.65 -3.19
CA TYR A 97 5.37 8.67 -3.50
C TYR A 97 3.98 8.04 -3.72
N LEU A 98 3.91 6.95 -4.48
CA LEU A 98 2.66 6.18 -4.64
C LEU A 98 2.09 5.78 -3.28
N ALA A 99 2.93 5.18 -2.43
CA ALA A 99 2.53 4.77 -1.09
C ALA A 99 1.99 5.95 -0.26
N ALA A 100 2.66 7.10 -0.30
CA ALA A 100 2.21 8.31 0.40
C ALA A 100 0.85 8.81 -0.11
N CYS A 101 0.61 8.79 -1.43
CA CYS A 101 -0.69 9.13 -2.02
C CYS A 101 -1.81 8.18 -1.58
N VAL A 102 -1.53 6.86 -1.51
CA VAL A 102 -2.50 5.86 -1.03
C VAL A 102 -2.82 6.08 0.44
N VAL A 103 -1.81 6.30 1.29
CA VAL A 103 -2.01 6.60 2.71
C VAL A 103 -2.84 7.86 2.89
N PHE A 104 -2.48 8.94 2.19
CA PHE A 104 -3.22 10.20 2.21
C PHE A 104 -4.70 9.98 1.87
N ALA A 105 -4.98 9.36 0.72
CA ALA A 105 -6.35 9.12 0.27
C ALA A 105 -7.14 8.20 1.22
N SER A 106 -6.50 7.15 1.75
CA SER A 106 -7.14 6.21 2.67
C SER A 106 -7.54 6.84 4.01
N ILE A 107 -6.72 7.76 4.52
CA ILE A 107 -6.97 8.38 5.84
C ILE A 107 -7.89 9.58 5.72
N THR A 108 -7.68 10.42 4.69
CA THR A 108 -8.39 11.70 4.57
C THR A 108 -9.69 11.60 3.77
N GLN A 109 -9.84 10.54 2.96
CA GLN A 109 -10.90 10.40 1.95
C GLN A 109 -10.92 11.58 0.97
N ILE A 110 -9.74 12.12 0.68
CA ILE A 110 -9.55 13.21 -0.30
C ILE A 110 -8.71 12.68 -1.46
N SER A 111 -9.12 13.01 -2.68
CA SER A 111 -8.35 12.64 -3.89
C SER A 111 -6.93 13.19 -3.87
N PRO A 112 -5.91 12.35 -4.06
CA PRO A 112 -4.52 12.81 -4.13
C PRO A 112 -4.21 13.54 -5.45
N LYS A 113 -5.09 13.50 -6.46
CA LYS A 113 -4.90 14.15 -7.78
C LYS A 113 -4.67 15.65 -7.71
N LYS A 114 -5.07 16.30 -6.60
CA LYS A 114 -4.92 17.75 -6.40
C LYS A 114 -3.70 18.12 -5.55
N VAL A 115 -2.90 17.14 -5.11
CA VAL A 115 -1.70 17.40 -4.31
C VAL A 115 -0.59 17.91 -5.22
N GLU A 116 -0.14 19.15 -5.01
CA GLU A 116 0.91 19.77 -5.83
C GLU A 116 2.32 19.31 -5.45
N TYR A 117 2.52 18.85 -4.22
CA TYR A 117 3.81 18.41 -3.72
C TYR A 117 4.38 17.23 -4.51
N SER A 118 5.60 17.32 -4.98
CA SER A 118 6.29 16.34 -5.82
C SER A 118 7.70 16.02 -5.30
N TYR A 119 7.84 15.96 -4.00
CA TYR A 119 9.13 15.76 -3.32
C TYR A 119 10.20 16.74 -3.78
N PHE A 120 10.00 18.02 -3.48
CA PHE A 120 10.93 19.11 -3.88
C PHE A 120 11.19 19.14 -5.39
N ASN A 121 10.17 18.90 -6.21
CA ASN A 121 10.25 18.84 -7.67
C ASN A 121 11.18 17.74 -8.23
N LYS A 122 11.47 16.69 -7.43
CA LYS A 122 12.26 15.56 -7.90
C LYS A 122 11.43 14.52 -8.67
N ILE A 123 10.11 14.55 -8.55
CA ILE A 123 9.18 13.75 -9.34
C ILE A 123 8.61 14.67 -10.42
N ASN A 124 8.75 14.30 -11.69
CA ASN A 124 8.22 15.06 -12.80
C ASN A 124 6.69 15.03 -12.82
N ASN A 125 6.08 15.93 -13.59
CA ASN A 125 4.61 16.07 -13.59
C ASN A 125 3.87 14.87 -14.19
N GLU A 126 4.47 14.14 -15.12
CA GLU A 126 3.88 12.96 -15.73
C GLU A 126 3.80 11.80 -14.72
N ASP A 127 4.93 11.45 -14.11
CA ASP A 127 4.98 10.42 -13.06
C ASP A 127 4.09 10.80 -11.88
N LYS A 128 4.11 12.08 -11.45
CA LYS A 128 3.25 12.56 -10.37
C LYS A 128 1.78 12.32 -10.69
N ALA A 129 1.31 12.78 -11.84
CA ALA A 129 -0.08 12.64 -12.26
C ALA A 129 -0.51 11.17 -12.38
N TYR A 130 0.36 10.33 -12.96
CA TYR A 130 0.15 8.90 -13.08
C TYR A 130 0.01 8.23 -11.70
N LEU A 131 0.96 8.43 -10.79
CA LEU A 131 0.95 7.79 -9.47
C LEU A 131 -0.24 8.28 -8.61
N GLN A 132 -0.60 9.55 -8.71
CA GLN A 132 -1.79 10.08 -8.05
C GLN A 132 -3.08 9.47 -8.59
N LYS A 133 -3.17 9.24 -9.91
CA LYS A 133 -4.31 8.52 -10.54
C LYS A 133 -4.41 7.10 -9.99
N ILE A 134 -3.30 6.33 -10.02
CA ILE A 134 -3.28 4.96 -9.49
C ILE A 134 -3.71 4.90 -8.03
N ALA A 135 -3.19 5.80 -7.19
CA ALA A 135 -3.57 5.86 -5.78
C ALA A 135 -5.06 6.14 -5.59
N HIS A 136 -5.61 7.13 -6.31
CA HIS A 136 -7.01 7.49 -6.29
C HIS A 136 -7.91 6.30 -6.66
N GLU A 137 -7.69 5.72 -7.83
CA GLU A 137 -8.48 4.60 -8.34
C GLU A 137 -8.37 3.34 -7.45
N THR A 138 -7.18 3.09 -6.90
CA THR A 138 -6.99 1.98 -5.96
C THR A 138 -7.82 2.17 -4.69
N VAL A 139 -7.82 3.37 -4.11
CA VAL A 139 -8.54 3.64 -2.86
C VAL A 139 -10.05 3.65 -3.09
N GLU A 140 -10.53 4.27 -4.17
CA GLU A 140 -11.96 4.22 -4.54
C GLU A 140 -12.44 2.78 -4.69
N ASN A 141 -11.73 1.98 -5.48
CA ASN A 141 -12.11 0.58 -5.72
C ASN A 141 -11.98 -0.32 -4.48
N PHE A 142 -11.00 -0.04 -3.61
CA PHE A 142 -10.76 -0.88 -2.43
C PHE A 142 -11.83 -0.68 -1.35
N TYR A 143 -12.30 0.55 -1.15
CA TYR A 143 -13.30 0.86 -0.14
C TYR A 143 -14.72 1.03 -0.71
N ASP A 144 -14.89 0.94 -2.02
CA ASP A 144 -16.18 1.22 -2.71
C ASP A 144 -16.73 2.61 -2.38
N ILE A 145 -15.89 3.64 -2.55
CA ILE A 145 -16.19 5.06 -2.29
C ILE A 145 -15.86 5.94 -3.48
N ASN A 146 -16.29 7.19 -3.45
CA ASN A 146 -15.86 8.25 -4.38
C ASN A 146 -15.04 9.30 -3.61
N LEU A 147 -13.84 9.67 -4.13
CA LEU A 147 -12.91 10.63 -3.55
C LEU A 147 -13.01 12.02 -4.18
#